data_94b8bb5a87f6cafd93b6221b3752d8d3
#
_entry.id   94b8bb5a87f6cafd93b6221b3752d8d3
#
_cell.length_a   1.000
_cell.length_b   1.000
_cell.length_c   1.000
_cell.angle_alpha   90.00
_cell.angle_beta   90.00
_cell.angle_gamma   90.00
#
_symmetry.space_group_name_H-M   'P 1'
#
loop_
_entity.id
_entity.type
_entity.pdbx_description
1 polymer ?
#
loop_
_entity_poly.entity_id
_entity_poly.type
_entity_poly.pdbx_seq_one_letter_code
_entity_poly.pdbx_strand_id
1 'polypeptide(L)'
;MRYTGSSTIEWPGMVSVYAVLEPQSGVTTTGAHQVGIDFSGHLGLVREIEGRAARHDAPPGAVYVTGRSPITWLEVGDPTEALEVYPDLDLVDRLAGRTAEVRPSFGEPDGVVFAVASRLRQAHLAAGALTDIEASTLAHLLVRHLLRRYGRGPGPRGGPAGELRPGDVDIVAEYTRTHLADMITLDGLAGAVSLSPYHFARSFRATTGMTPHAFVTEHRLMVARDRLLRGDTSVTGIAVSVGFSNISHFRRLFRRRYGLAPAGLRAVAR
;
A
#
# COMPACT_ATOMS: atom_id res chain seq x y z
N MET A 1 1.93 22.74 10.21
CA MET A 1 2.66 22.65 8.94
C MET A 1 1.71 21.95 7.97
N ARG A 2 1.09 22.69 7.06
CA ARG A 2 0.17 22.10 6.06
C ARG A 2 1.02 21.30 5.10
N TYR A 3 0.98 20.00 5.21
CA TYR A 3 1.59 19.11 4.22
C TYR A 3 0.63 18.95 3.05
N THR A 4 0.51 19.98 2.27
CA THR A 4 -0.09 19.90 0.94
C THR A 4 1.05 19.84 -0.04
N GLY A 5 1.27 18.69 -0.63
CA GLY A 5 2.31 18.52 -1.62
C GLY A 5 2.16 17.21 -2.36
N SER A 6 2.45 17.24 -3.64
CA SER A 6 2.62 16.03 -4.43
C SER A 6 4.07 15.93 -4.89
N SER A 7 4.59 14.72 -4.96
CA SER A 7 5.91 14.41 -5.50
C SER A 7 5.74 13.35 -6.58
N THR A 8 6.24 13.63 -7.77
CA THR A 8 6.22 12.68 -8.90
C THR A 8 7.63 12.20 -9.15
N ILE A 9 7.80 10.89 -9.29
CA ILE A 9 9.07 10.27 -9.66
C ILE A 9 8.83 9.32 -10.84
N GLU A 10 9.64 9.47 -11.87
CA GLU A 10 9.72 8.55 -12.99
C GLU A 10 10.74 7.45 -12.71
N TRP A 11 10.32 6.21 -12.85
CA TRP A 11 11.13 5.02 -12.65
C TRP A 11 11.18 4.18 -13.92
N PRO A 12 12.20 3.33 -14.10
CA PRO A 12 12.17 2.33 -15.15
C PRO A 12 10.92 1.41 -15.05
N GLY A 13 10.00 1.57 -16.00
CA GLY A 13 8.78 0.76 -16.12
C GLY A 13 7.55 1.28 -15.38
N MET A 14 7.60 2.44 -14.70
CA MET A 14 6.45 3.05 -14.05
C MET A 14 6.68 4.51 -13.68
N VAL A 15 5.60 5.24 -13.46
CA VAL A 15 5.63 6.55 -12.78
C VAL A 15 4.91 6.40 -11.44
N SER A 16 5.40 7.04 -10.38
CA SER A 16 4.67 7.11 -9.10
C SER A 16 4.45 8.54 -8.66
N VAL A 17 3.28 8.80 -8.09
CA VAL A 17 2.86 10.08 -7.53
C VAL A 17 2.50 9.85 -6.06
N TYR A 18 3.25 10.47 -5.18
CA TYR A 18 2.93 10.49 -3.75
C TYR A 18 2.27 11.83 -3.41
N ALA A 19 1.16 11.80 -2.71
CA ALA A 19 0.42 12.99 -2.33
C ALA A 19 -0.08 12.92 -0.88
N VAL A 20 -0.07 14.09 -0.23
CA VAL A 20 -0.81 14.34 1.02
C VAL A 20 -1.78 15.47 0.74
N LEU A 21 -3.07 15.17 0.81
CA LEU A 21 -4.16 16.06 0.43
C LEU A 21 -5.02 16.38 1.65
N GLU A 22 -5.49 17.61 1.72
CA GLU A 22 -6.54 18.02 2.67
C GLU A 22 -7.90 17.45 2.24
N PRO A 23 -8.88 17.38 3.15
CA PRO A 23 -10.24 17.00 2.80
C PRO A 23 -10.75 17.77 1.58
N GLN A 24 -11.39 17.08 0.66
CA GLN A 24 -11.87 17.65 -0.59
C GLN A 24 -13.36 17.35 -0.79
N SER A 25 -14.09 18.36 -1.23
CA SER A 25 -15.42 18.22 -1.81
C SER A 25 -15.39 18.72 -3.25
N GLY A 26 -15.85 17.92 -4.16
CA GLY A 26 -15.83 18.25 -5.59
C GLY A 26 -15.33 17.08 -6.43
N VAL A 27 -15.50 17.21 -7.74
CA VAL A 27 -15.18 16.14 -8.69
C VAL A 27 -13.68 16.03 -8.87
N THR A 28 -13.12 14.88 -8.49
CA THR A 28 -11.72 14.51 -8.78
C THR A 28 -11.71 13.19 -9.54
N THR A 29 -11.04 13.15 -10.69
CA THR A 29 -10.98 11.97 -11.55
C THR A 29 -9.57 11.43 -11.61
N THR A 30 -9.42 10.14 -11.34
CA THR A 30 -8.14 9.42 -11.45
C THR A 30 -7.82 9.13 -12.92
N GLY A 31 -6.56 8.76 -13.19
CA GLY A 31 -6.15 8.26 -14.50
C GLY A 31 -6.68 6.86 -14.83
N ALA A 32 -6.67 6.50 -16.12
CA ALA A 32 -6.82 5.11 -16.53
C ALA A 32 -5.52 4.33 -16.25
N HIS A 33 -5.64 3.00 -16.08
CA HIS A 33 -4.50 2.09 -15.82
C HIS A 33 -3.65 2.49 -14.59
N GLN A 34 -4.29 3.08 -13.59
CA GLN A 34 -3.68 3.53 -12.36
C GLN A 34 -3.90 2.50 -11.25
N VAL A 35 -2.89 2.35 -10.41
CA VAL A 35 -2.98 1.62 -9.15
C VAL A 35 -2.75 2.62 -8.03
N GLY A 36 -3.73 2.79 -7.18
CA GLY A 36 -3.61 3.67 -6.01
C GLY A 36 -3.70 2.88 -4.72
N ILE A 37 -3.01 3.36 -3.72
CA ILE A 37 -3.14 2.92 -2.35
C ILE A 37 -3.33 4.13 -1.46
N ASP A 38 -4.29 4.04 -0.56
CA ASP A 38 -4.51 5.03 0.47
C ASP A 38 -3.93 4.54 1.79
N PHE A 39 -2.94 5.26 2.30
CA PHE A 39 -2.34 4.97 3.60
C PHE A 39 -3.13 5.55 4.78
N SER A 40 -4.14 6.37 4.50
CA SER A 40 -5.12 6.87 5.45
C SER A 40 -6.36 5.97 5.46
N GLY A 41 -7.08 5.93 6.57
CA GLY A 41 -8.42 5.36 6.57
C GLY A 41 -9.44 6.46 6.33
N HIS A 42 -10.48 6.15 5.58
CA HIS A 42 -11.57 7.07 5.28
C HIS A 42 -12.91 6.52 5.72
N LEU A 43 -13.73 7.40 6.27
CA LEU A 43 -15.13 7.11 6.56
C LEU A 43 -16.01 7.89 5.59
N GLY A 44 -16.88 7.17 4.90
CA GLY A 44 -17.89 7.78 4.04
C GLY A 44 -17.33 8.44 2.78
N LEU A 45 -16.30 7.87 2.16
CA LEU A 45 -15.88 8.24 0.80
C LEU A 45 -17.07 8.19 -0.16
N VAL A 46 -17.22 9.20 -0.98
CA VAL A 46 -18.26 9.22 -2.01
C VAL A 46 -17.62 9.18 -3.38
N ARG A 47 -17.94 8.17 -4.16
CA ARG A 47 -17.50 8.04 -5.56
C ARG A 47 -18.67 7.82 -6.50
N GLU A 48 -18.49 8.14 -7.77
CA GLU A 48 -19.46 7.84 -8.81
C GLU A 48 -19.25 6.42 -9.35
N ILE A 49 -20.34 5.67 -9.40
CA ILE A 49 -20.41 4.35 -10.02
C ILE A 49 -21.59 4.37 -10.97
N GLU A 50 -21.35 4.21 -12.27
CA GLU A 50 -22.38 4.19 -13.31
C GLU A 50 -23.35 5.40 -13.23
N GLY A 51 -22.81 6.60 -12.99
CA GLY A 51 -23.57 7.83 -12.88
C GLY A 51 -24.32 8.01 -11.56
N ARG A 52 -24.04 7.18 -10.55
CA ARG A 52 -24.68 7.27 -9.22
C ARG A 52 -23.62 7.45 -8.13
N ALA A 53 -23.89 8.36 -7.20
CA ALA A 53 -23.05 8.53 -6.02
C ALA A 53 -23.23 7.33 -5.08
N ALA A 54 -22.11 6.71 -4.68
CA ALA A 54 -22.07 5.62 -3.73
C ALA A 54 -21.11 5.96 -2.59
N ARG A 55 -21.58 5.78 -1.35
CA ARG A 55 -20.78 5.99 -0.14
C ARG A 55 -20.21 4.68 0.37
N HIS A 56 -18.97 4.68 0.78
CA HIS A 56 -18.29 3.52 1.38
C HIS A 56 -17.15 3.95 2.30
N ASP A 57 -16.76 3.06 3.21
CA ASP A 57 -15.59 3.23 4.07
C ASP A 57 -14.38 2.52 3.45
N ALA A 58 -13.20 3.06 3.65
CA ALA A 58 -11.96 2.46 3.23
C ALA A 58 -10.99 2.36 4.42
N PRO A 59 -10.49 1.16 4.77
CA PRO A 59 -9.48 1.02 5.80
C PRO A 59 -8.12 1.56 5.32
N PRO A 60 -7.21 1.91 6.24
CA PRO A 60 -5.83 2.21 5.86
C PRO A 60 -5.21 1.06 5.06
N GLY A 61 -4.58 1.39 3.94
CA GLY A 61 -4.02 0.41 3.02
C GLY A 61 -5.01 -0.10 1.97
N ALA A 62 -6.20 0.49 1.87
CA ALA A 62 -7.13 0.21 0.80
C ALA A 62 -6.52 0.49 -0.58
N VAL A 63 -6.70 -0.45 -1.49
CA VAL A 63 -6.15 -0.38 -2.85
C VAL A 63 -7.28 -0.15 -3.84
N TYR A 64 -7.02 0.67 -4.84
CA TYR A 64 -7.88 0.79 -6.01
C TYR A 64 -7.07 0.59 -7.28
N VAL A 65 -7.68 -0.10 -8.23
CA VAL A 65 -7.12 -0.37 -9.55
C VAL A 65 -8.11 0.15 -10.56
N THR A 66 -7.69 1.09 -11.40
CA THR A 66 -8.50 1.57 -12.52
C THR A 66 -8.22 0.69 -13.73
N GLY A 67 -9.23 0.23 -14.41
CA GLY A 67 -9.02 -0.40 -15.73
C GLY A 67 -8.81 0.68 -16.80
N ARG A 68 -9.55 0.55 -17.90
CA ARG A 68 -9.59 1.58 -18.95
C ARG A 68 -10.38 2.83 -18.52
N SER A 69 -11.32 2.66 -17.60
CA SER A 69 -12.16 3.75 -17.12
C SER A 69 -11.59 4.36 -15.85
N PRO A 70 -11.49 5.67 -15.77
CA PRO A 70 -11.09 6.37 -14.56
C PRO A 70 -12.13 6.20 -13.45
N ILE A 71 -11.72 6.49 -12.21
CA ILE A 71 -12.62 6.63 -11.05
C ILE A 71 -12.90 8.11 -10.84
N THR A 72 -14.15 8.43 -10.58
CA THR A 72 -14.54 9.78 -10.17
C THR A 72 -14.90 9.80 -8.68
N TRP A 73 -14.15 10.57 -7.91
CA TRP A 73 -14.39 10.86 -6.51
C TRP A 73 -15.21 12.14 -6.40
N LEU A 74 -16.23 12.15 -5.55
CA LEU A 74 -17.10 13.30 -5.31
C LEU A 74 -16.85 13.95 -3.95
N GLU A 75 -16.46 13.15 -2.94
CA GLU A 75 -16.17 13.61 -1.59
C GLU A 75 -15.13 12.73 -0.94
N VAL A 76 -14.11 13.37 -0.38
CA VAL A 76 -13.07 12.74 0.45
C VAL A 76 -12.98 13.57 1.73
N GLY A 77 -13.73 13.16 2.75
CA GLY A 77 -13.94 13.94 3.98
C GLY A 77 -12.76 13.96 4.94
N ASP A 78 -11.82 13.03 4.80
CA ASP A 78 -10.65 12.91 5.66
C ASP A 78 -9.36 13.32 4.93
N PRO A 79 -8.30 13.79 5.64
CA PRO A 79 -7.00 14.00 5.04
C PRO A 79 -6.45 12.72 4.43
N THR A 80 -6.03 12.79 3.18
CA THR A 80 -5.57 11.65 2.40
C THR A 80 -4.04 11.61 2.33
N GLU A 81 -3.45 10.47 2.60
CA GLU A 81 -2.08 10.15 2.22
C GLU A 81 -2.10 8.99 1.23
N ALA A 82 -1.85 9.28 -0.02
CA ALA A 82 -1.97 8.32 -1.11
C ALA A 82 -0.66 8.19 -1.91
N LEU A 83 -0.48 7.03 -2.50
CA LEU A 83 0.47 6.79 -3.57
C LEU A 83 -0.26 6.22 -4.78
N GLU A 84 -0.06 6.84 -5.90
CA GLU A 84 -0.54 6.41 -7.18
C GLU A 84 0.62 5.89 -8.03
N VAL A 85 0.41 4.78 -8.71
CA VAL A 85 1.40 4.18 -9.60
C VAL A 85 0.77 4.00 -10.98
N TYR A 86 1.47 4.46 -11.98
CA TYR A 86 1.13 4.33 -13.40
C TYR A 86 2.15 3.39 -14.04
N PRO A 87 1.85 2.11 -14.19
CA PRO A 87 2.72 1.18 -14.90
C PRO A 87 2.89 1.59 -16.36
N ASP A 88 4.09 1.40 -16.88
CA ASP A 88 4.36 1.55 -18.32
C ASP A 88 3.52 0.53 -19.11
N LEU A 89 2.68 1.01 -20.01
CA LEU A 89 1.79 0.16 -20.82
C LEU A 89 2.56 -0.79 -21.72
N ASP A 90 3.72 -0.40 -22.23
CA ASP A 90 4.57 -1.29 -23.00
C ASP A 90 5.11 -2.44 -22.15
N LEU A 91 5.43 -2.19 -20.89
CA LEU A 91 5.80 -3.24 -19.95
C LEU A 91 4.61 -4.18 -19.67
N VAL A 92 3.42 -3.60 -19.46
CA VAL A 92 2.19 -4.37 -19.25
C VAL A 92 1.90 -5.29 -20.41
N ASP A 93 1.93 -4.78 -21.66
CA ASP A 93 1.64 -5.54 -22.87
C ASP A 93 2.73 -6.59 -23.14
N ARG A 94 4.00 -6.28 -22.93
CA ARG A 94 5.09 -7.27 -23.07
C ARG A 94 4.92 -8.45 -22.10
N LEU A 95 4.54 -8.19 -20.85
CA LEU A 95 4.37 -9.24 -19.84
C LEU A 95 3.07 -10.04 -20.05
N ALA A 96 2.04 -9.42 -20.59
CA ALA A 96 0.80 -10.10 -20.94
C ALA A 96 0.91 -10.93 -22.24
N GLY A 97 1.87 -10.63 -23.10
CA GLY A 97 2.01 -11.22 -24.45
C GLY A 97 0.92 -10.76 -25.43
N ARG A 98 0.17 -9.73 -25.11
CA ARG A 98 -0.94 -9.13 -25.86
C ARG A 98 -1.37 -7.84 -25.19
N THR A 99 -2.22 -7.03 -25.84
CA THR A 99 -2.85 -5.88 -25.16
C THR A 99 -3.59 -6.35 -23.91
N ALA A 100 -3.16 -5.86 -22.76
CA ALA A 100 -3.68 -6.26 -21.47
C ALA A 100 -4.95 -5.50 -21.14
N GLU A 101 -5.87 -6.16 -20.47
CA GLU A 101 -7.03 -5.54 -19.85
C GLU A 101 -7.07 -5.93 -18.39
N VAL A 102 -7.07 -4.92 -17.53
CA VAL A 102 -7.16 -5.06 -16.07
C VAL A 102 -8.57 -4.69 -15.63
N ARG A 103 -9.17 -5.51 -14.79
CA ARG A 103 -10.49 -5.24 -14.20
C ARG A 103 -10.35 -4.20 -13.09
N PRO A 104 -11.24 -3.21 -13.03
CA PRO A 104 -11.30 -2.27 -11.91
C PRO A 104 -11.56 -3.01 -10.59
N SER A 105 -10.93 -2.53 -9.52
CA SER A 105 -11.15 -3.01 -8.15
C SER A 105 -11.02 -1.85 -7.18
N PHE A 106 -11.78 -1.86 -6.07
CA PHE A 106 -11.87 -0.72 -5.16
C PHE A 106 -11.98 -1.18 -3.72
N GLY A 107 -11.14 -0.59 -2.86
CA GLY A 107 -11.23 -0.74 -1.41
C GLY A 107 -10.75 -2.09 -0.88
N GLU A 108 -10.38 -3.02 -1.74
CA GLU A 108 -9.90 -4.34 -1.35
C GLU A 108 -8.44 -4.26 -0.91
N PRO A 109 -8.09 -4.85 0.25
CA PRO A 109 -6.69 -4.98 0.63
C PRO A 109 -5.91 -5.83 -0.37
N ASP A 110 -4.69 -5.40 -0.70
CA ASP A 110 -3.77 -6.15 -1.54
C ASP A 110 -2.36 -6.05 -0.97
N GLY A 111 -1.88 -7.17 -0.40
CA GLY A 111 -0.60 -7.20 0.29
C GLY A 111 0.61 -6.97 -0.61
N VAL A 112 0.53 -7.34 -1.90
CA VAL A 112 1.63 -7.09 -2.86
C VAL A 112 1.67 -5.63 -3.25
N VAL A 113 0.51 -5.04 -3.58
CA VAL A 113 0.42 -3.60 -3.88
C VAL A 113 0.87 -2.79 -2.67
N PHE A 114 0.42 -3.14 -1.45
CA PHE A 114 0.86 -2.48 -0.22
C PHE A 114 2.39 -2.52 -0.05
N ALA A 115 3.02 -3.68 -0.28
CA ALA A 115 4.47 -3.81 -0.13
C ALA A 115 5.23 -2.95 -1.15
N VAL A 116 4.86 -3.04 -2.43
CA VAL A 116 5.46 -2.24 -3.51
C VAL A 116 5.27 -0.74 -3.24
N ALA A 117 4.03 -0.33 -2.95
CA ALA A 117 3.70 1.06 -2.66
C ALA A 117 4.43 1.59 -1.42
N SER A 118 4.55 0.79 -0.36
CA SER A 118 5.32 1.16 0.84
C SER A 118 6.80 1.41 0.51
N ARG A 119 7.38 0.64 -0.39
CA ARG A 119 8.77 0.83 -0.81
C ARG A 119 8.95 2.08 -1.68
N LEU A 120 8.03 2.32 -2.62
CA LEU A 120 8.03 3.55 -3.44
C LEU A 120 7.81 4.80 -2.57
N ARG A 121 6.85 4.74 -1.63
CA ARG A 121 6.60 5.82 -0.68
C ARG A 121 7.85 6.16 0.15
N GLN A 122 8.62 5.15 0.59
CA GLN A 122 9.89 5.39 1.28
C GLN A 122 10.86 6.20 0.41
N ALA A 123 10.92 5.94 -0.89
CA ALA A 123 11.77 6.69 -1.82
C ALA A 123 11.32 8.15 -2.00
N HIS A 124 10.01 8.41 -2.00
CA HIS A 124 9.47 9.78 -2.02
C HIS A 124 9.77 10.57 -0.74
N LEU A 125 9.78 9.91 0.42
CA LEU A 125 9.90 10.58 1.73
C LEU A 125 11.33 10.67 2.26
N ALA A 126 12.19 9.75 1.87
CA ALA A 126 13.55 9.68 2.34
C ALA A 126 14.52 9.90 1.18
N ALA A 127 15.62 10.55 1.43
CA ALA A 127 16.72 10.73 0.47
C ALA A 127 17.40 9.40 0.03
N GLY A 128 16.80 8.26 0.30
CA GLY A 128 17.21 6.92 -0.13
C GLY A 128 16.55 6.57 -1.45
N ALA A 129 17.09 7.04 -2.55
CA ALA A 129 16.64 6.69 -3.88
C ALA A 129 16.69 5.16 -4.09
N LEU A 130 15.67 4.63 -4.77
CA LEU A 130 15.77 3.30 -5.37
C LEU A 130 16.81 3.35 -6.49
N THR A 131 17.61 2.31 -6.61
CA THR A 131 18.38 2.11 -7.84
C THR A 131 17.46 1.75 -8.99
N ASP A 132 17.87 2.00 -10.23
CA ASP A 132 17.10 1.64 -11.43
C ASP A 132 16.75 0.15 -11.47
N ILE A 133 17.65 -0.72 -10.98
CA ILE A 133 17.43 -2.16 -10.88
C ILE A 133 16.31 -2.47 -9.87
N GLU A 134 16.34 -1.85 -8.69
CA GLU A 134 15.30 -2.03 -7.68
C GLU A 134 13.94 -1.51 -8.19
N ALA A 135 13.91 -0.33 -8.80
CA ALA A 135 12.70 0.26 -9.34
C ALA A 135 12.10 -0.60 -10.47
N SER A 136 12.93 -1.04 -11.42
CA SER A 136 12.53 -1.97 -12.49
C SER A 136 12.01 -3.29 -11.93
N THR A 137 12.65 -3.83 -10.89
CA THR A 137 12.18 -5.05 -10.22
C THR A 137 10.80 -4.85 -9.61
N LEU A 138 10.57 -3.73 -8.91
CA LEU A 138 9.26 -3.40 -8.33
C LEU A 138 8.18 -3.21 -9.41
N ALA A 139 8.52 -2.56 -10.53
CA ALA A 139 7.61 -2.41 -11.66
C ALA A 139 7.18 -3.77 -12.23
N HIS A 140 8.14 -4.68 -12.45
CA HIS A 140 7.85 -6.03 -12.93
C HIS A 140 7.01 -6.85 -11.94
N LEU A 141 7.33 -6.78 -10.63
CA LEU A 141 6.54 -7.43 -9.58
C LEU A 141 5.10 -6.92 -9.58
N LEU A 142 4.92 -5.61 -9.62
CA LEU A 142 3.59 -4.98 -9.63
C LEU A 142 2.80 -5.40 -10.85
N VAL A 143 3.34 -5.23 -12.06
CA VAL A 143 2.63 -5.54 -13.31
C VAL A 143 2.26 -7.02 -13.38
N ARG A 144 3.17 -7.93 -13.03
CA ARG A 144 2.87 -9.37 -13.00
C ARG A 144 1.78 -9.70 -12.01
N HIS A 145 1.79 -9.06 -10.83
CA HIS A 145 0.74 -9.22 -9.83
C HIS A 145 -0.61 -8.72 -10.35
N LEU A 146 -0.65 -7.51 -10.94
CA LEU A 146 -1.88 -6.95 -11.53
C LEU A 146 -2.46 -7.86 -12.62
N LEU A 147 -1.63 -8.36 -13.52
CA LEU A 147 -2.07 -9.26 -14.57
C LEU A 147 -2.59 -10.60 -14.04
N ARG A 148 -2.02 -11.12 -12.94
CA ARG A 148 -2.50 -12.36 -12.30
C ARG A 148 -3.80 -12.17 -11.53
N ARG A 149 -3.92 -11.08 -10.75
CA ARG A 149 -5.05 -10.85 -9.84
C ARG A 149 -6.22 -10.16 -10.53
N TYR A 150 -5.97 -9.17 -11.35
CA TYR A 150 -6.98 -8.30 -11.96
C TYR A 150 -7.08 -8.44 -13.47
N GLY A 151 -6.21 -9.18 -14.13
CA GLY A 151 -6.22 -9.36 -15.58
C GLY A 151 -7.45 -10.12 -16.09
N ARG A 152 -7.96 -9.72 -17.26
CA ARG A 152 -8.94 -10.50 -18.03
C ARG A 152 -8.21 -11.52 -18.90
N GLY A 153 -8.38 -12.79 -18.61
CA GLY A 153 -7.76 -13.89 -19.34
C GLY A 153 -6.65 -14.61 -18.56
N PRO A 154 -5.99 -15.61 -19.17
CA PRO A 154 -4.91 -16.33 -18.51
C PRO A 154 -3.77 -15.36 -18.21
N GLY A 155 -3.45 -15.23 -16.93
CA GLY A 155 -2.33 -14.41 -16.46
C GLY A 155 -0.97 -14.92 -16.98
N PRO A 156 0.12 -14.19 -16.72
CA PRO A 156 1.47 -14.60 -17.08
C PRO A 156 1.74 -16.03 -16.62
N ARG A 157 2.14 -16.91 -17.56
CA ARG A 157 2.49 -18.29 -17.23
C ARG A 157 3.82 -18.32 -16.48
N GLY A 158 3.81 -18.97 -15.31
CA GLY A 158 4.99 -19.19 -14.47
C GLY A 158 5.45 -17.95 -13.70
N GLY A 159 5.48 -18.05 -12.37
CA GLY A 159 6.29 -17.18 -11.52
C GLY A 159 7.74 -17.65 -11.55
N PRO A 160 8.75 -16.79 -11.27
CA PRO A 160 10.09 -17.27 -10.98
C PRO A 160 10.04 -18.33 -9.88
N ALA A 161 10.86 -19.36 -10.00
CA ALA A 161 10.99 -20.37 -8.95
C ALA A 161 11.31 -19.64 -7.62
N GLY A 162 10.52 -19.90 -6.58
CA GLY A 162 10.71 -19.31 -5.25
C GLY A 162 9.79 -18.13 -4.90
N GLU A 163 8.81 -17.79 -5.71
CA GLU A 163 7.71 -16.87 -5.31
C GLU A 163 6.64 -17.60 -4.47
N LEU A 164 5.90 -16.83 -3.68
CA LEU A 164 4.70 -17.30 -2.99
C LEU A 164 3.56 -17.57 -3.98
N ARG A 165 2.64 -18.43 -3.60
CA ARG A 165 1.41 -18.69 -4.38
C ARG A 165 0.54 -17.43 -4.43
N PRO A 166 -0.27 -17.26 -5.48
CA PRO A 166 -1.28 -16.22 -5.50
C PRO A 166 -2.16 -16.28 -4.23
N GLY A 167 -2.35 -15.14 -3.58
CA GLY A 167 -3.13 -15.04 -2.33
C GLY A 167 -2.35 -15.25 -1.04
N ASP A 168 -1.19 -15.91 -1.04
CA ASP A 168 -0.41 -16.13 0.19
C ASP A 168 -0.01 -14.80 0.86
N VAL A 169 0.29 -13.75 0.09
CA VAL A 169 0.63 -12.43 0.65
C VAL A 169 -0.58 -11.77 1.31
N ASP A 170 -1.78 -11.99 0.77
CA ASP A 170 -3.02 -11.48 1.37
C ASP A 170 -3.34 -12.22 2.68
N ILE A 171 -3.08 -13.53 2.75
CA ILE A 171 -3.18 -14.31 3.99
C ILE A 171 -2.23 -13.75 5.05
N VAL A 172 -0.98 -13.44 4.66
CA VAL A 172 0.02 -12.82 5.56
C VAL A 172 -0.41 -11.42 6.00
N ALA A 173 -0.98 -10.62 5.10
CA ALA A 173 -1.50 -9.29 5.43
C ALA A 173 -2.66 -9.38 6.42
N GLU A 174 -3.60 -10.29 6.20
CA GLU A 174 -4.72 -10.55 7.09
C GLU A 174 -4.27 -11.08 8.46
N TYR A 175 -3.33 -12.02 8.49
CA TYR A 175 -2.72 -12.49 9.73
C TYR A 175 -2.06 -11.33 10.49
N THR A 176 -1.32 -10.47 9.78
CA THR A 176 -0.68 -9.28 10.38
C THR A 176 -1.72 -8.32 10.96
N ARG A 177 -2.82 -8.08 10.25
CA ARG A 177 -3.89 -7.19 10.68
C ARG A 177 -4.63 -7.71 11.93
N THR A 178 -4.91 -9.00 11.97
CA THR A 178 -5.63 -9.63 13.09
C THR A 178 -4.80 -9.78 14.35
N HIS A 179 -3.47 -9.95 14.22
CA HIS A 179 -2.53 -10.11 15.32
C HIS A 179 -1.65 -8.87 15.55
N LEU A 180 -2.12 -7.69 15.14
CA LEU A 180 -1.31 -6.47 15.09
C LEU A 180 -0.68 -6.11 16.44
N ALA A 181 -1.42 -6.30 17.55
CA ALA A 181 -0.99 -6.03 18.92
C ALA A 181 -0.06 -7.10 19.49
N ASP A 182 -0.08 -8.31 18.90
CA ASP A 182 0.61 -9.49 19.42
C ASP A 182 2.08 -9.55 18.99
N MET A 183 2.82 -10.50 19.57
CA MET A 183 4.15 -10.84 19.07
C MET A 183 4.03 -11.66 17.78
N ILE A 184 4.14 -11.00 16.62
CA ILE A 184 4.17 -11.68 15.32
C ILE A 184 5.58 -12.24 15.10
N THR A 185 5.68 -13.56 14.98
CA THR A 185 6.94 -14.27 14.70
C THR A 185 7.02 -14.70 13.23
N LEU A 186 8.25 -14.96 12.76
CA LEU A 186 8.46 -15.50 11.41
C LEU A 186 7.79 -16.87 11.24
N ASP A 187 7.82 -17.70 12.29
CA ASP A 187 7.14 -19.02 12.31
C ASP A 187 5.62 -18.87 12.17
N GLY A 188 5.01 -17.89 12.88
CA GLY A 188 3.58 -17.63 12.78
C GLY A 188 3.17 -17.20 11.38
N LEU A 189 3.92 -16.29 10.76
CA LEU A 189 3.67 -15.85 9.38
C LEU A 189 3.85 -16.99 8.37
N ALA A 190 4.90 -17.78 8.52
CA ALA A 190 5.18 -18.93 7.66
C ALA A 190 4.12 -20.02 7.81
N GLY A 191 3.69 -20.29 9.04
CA GLY A 191 2.63 -21.25 9.36
C GLY A 191 1.30 -20.86 8.72
N ALA A 192 0.95 -19.57 8.67
CA ALA A 192 -0.27 -19.08 8.03
C ALA A 192 -0.38 -19.48 6.55
N VAL A 193 0.75 -19.68 5.87
CA VAL A 193 0.82 -20.10 4.45
C VAL A 193 1.41 -21.50 4.26
N SER A 194 1.53 -22.27 5.34
CA SER A 194 2.03 -23.66 5.34
C SER A 194 3.44 -23.81 4.74
N LEU A 195 4.33 -22.87 5.04
CA LEU A 195 5.73 -22.91 4.62
C LEU A 195 6.68 -23.00 5.81
N SER A 196 7.90 -23.49 5.58
CA SER A 196 8.97 -23.32 6.58
C SER A 196 9.41 -21.85 6.65
N PRO A 197 9.89 -21.35 7.81
CA PRO A 197 10.30 -19.97 7.98
C PRO A 197 11.35 -19.50 6.96
N TYR A 198 12.31 -20.36 6.63
CA TYR A 198 13.35 -20.07 5.65
C TYR A 198 12.78 -19.88 4.24
N HIS A 199 11.96 -20.83 3.79
CA HIS A 199 11.31 -20.75 2.47
C HIS A 199 10.37 -19.55 2.41
N PHE A 200 9.58 -19.33 3.46
CA PHE A 200 8.69 -18.19 3.55
C PHE A 200 9.43 -16.86 3.40
N ALA A 201 10.47 -16.62 4.23
CA ALA A 201 11.19 -15.33 4.21
C ALA A 201 11.78 -15.01 2.83
N ARG A 202 12.37 -16.03 2.17
CA ARG A 202 12.92 -15.89 0.82
C ARG A 202 11.86 -15.61 -0.23
N SER A 203 10.80 -16.44 -0.24
CA SER A 203 9.72 -16.34 -1.21
C SER A 203 8.90 -15.06 -1.01
N PHE A 204 8.66 -14.66 0.24
CA PHE A 204 7.96 -13.42 0.56
C PHE A 204 8.71 -12.21 0.01
N ARG A 205 10.03 -12.15 0.22
CA ARG A 205 10.86 -11.07 -0.32
C ARG A 205 10.89 -11.08 -1.85
N ALA A 206 10.97 -12.26 -2.47
CA ALA A 206 10.93 -12.38 -3.93
C ALA A 206 9.59 -11.91 -4.51
N THR A 207 8.48 -12.13 -3.79
CA THR A 207 7.12 -11.76 -4.25
C THR A 207 6.78 -10.30 -3.97
N THR A 208 7.29 -9.72 -2.86
CA THR A 208 6.85 -8.39 -2.37
C THR A 208 7.94 -7.31 -2.46
N GLY A 209 9.19 -7.69 -2.67
CA GLY A 209 10.34 -6.79 -2.56
C GLY A 209 10.71 -6.42 -1.12
N MET A 210 9.97 -6.88 -0.10
CA MET A 210 10.16 -6.55 1.31
C MET A 210 10.44 -7.79 2.17
N THR A 211 11.15 -7.60 3.28
CA THR A 211 11.23 -8.66 4.29
C THR A 211 9.93 -8.75 5.09
N PRO A 212 9.55 -9.95 5.63
CA PRO A 212 8.35 -10.09 6.46
C PRO A 212 8.32 -9.12 7.64
N HIS A 213 9.44 -8.92 8.32
CA HIS A 213 9.53 -7.97 9.45
C HIS A 213 9.29 -6.52 9.02
N ALA A 214 9.83 -6.10 7.87
CA ALA A 214 9.59 -4.75 7.34
C ALA A 214 8.11 -4.58 6.99
N PHE A 215 7.47 -5.59 6.40
CA PHE A 215 6.06 -5.59 6.07
C PHE A 215 5.17 -5.41 7.32
N VAL A 216 5.38 -6.21 8.36
CA VAL A 216 4.66 -6.08 9.65
C VAL A 216 4.87 -4.69 10.25
N THR A 217 6.12 -4.18 10.23
CA THR A 217 6.45 -2.87 10.77
C THR A 217 5.70 -1.75 10.03
N GLU A 218 5.63 -1.80 8.71
CA GLU A 218 4.88 -0.82 7.90
C GLU A 218 3.39 -0.83 8.22
N HIS A 219 2.77 -2.02 8.32
CA HIS A 219 1.37 -2.15 8.74
C HIS A 219 1.13 -1.54 10.13
N ARG A 220 1.99 -1.82 11.09
CA ARG A 220 1.90 -1.24 12.44
C ARG A 220 1.98 0.27 12.44
N LEU A 221 2.94 0.82 11.70
CA LEU A 221 3.13 2.28 11.61
C LEU A 221 1.96 2.96 10.88
N MET A 222 1.42 2.33 9.84
CA MET A 222 0.25 2.83 9.12
C MET A 222 -0.98 2.92 10.04
N VAL A 223 -1.30 1.83 10.75
CA VAL A 223 -2.43 1.83 11.70
C VAL A 223 -2.19 2.79 12.87
N ALA A 224 -0.94 2.89 13.38
CA ALA A 224 -0.61 3.86 14.42
C ALA A 224 -0.85 5.30 13.97
N ARG A 225 -0.49 5.64 12.72
CA ARG A 225 -0.74 6.95 12.15
C ARG A 225 -2.23 7.26 12.09
N ASP A 226 -3.02 6.36 11.57
CA ASP A 226 -4.48 6.50 11.48
C ASP A 226 -5.10 6.76 12.89
N ARG A 227 -4.72 5.95 13.89
CA ARG A 227 -5.19 6.13 15.28
C ARG A 227 -4.74 7.46 15.89
N LEU A 228 -3.53 7.95 15.57
CA LEU A 228 -3.03 9.25 16.03
C LEU A 228 -3.85 10.41 15.46
N LEU A 229 -4.24 10.32 14.21
CA LEU A 229 -5.06 11.34 13.54
C LEU A 229 -6.49 11.38 14.10
N ARG A 230 -7.06 10.23 14.46
CA ARG A 230 -8.39 10.13 15.11
C ARG A 230 -8.42 10.60 16.57
N GLY A 231 -7.29 10.73 17.24
CA GLY A 231 -7.17 11.53 18.46
C GLY A 231 -7.52 10.89 19.81
N ASP A 232 -7.96 9.64 19.88
CA ASP A 232 -8.67 9.07 21.04
C ASP A 232 -7.79 8.51 22.17
N THR A 233 -6.50 8.24 21.95
CA THR A 233 -5.65 7.54 22.91
C THR A 233 -4.25 8.17 23.01
N SER A 234 -3.54 7.96 24.11
CA SER A 234 -2.16 8.45 24.28
C SER A 234 -1.21 7.83 23.24
N VAL A 235 -0.14 8.55 22.87
CA VAL A 235 0.91 8.04 21.96
C VAL A 235 1.46 6.69 22.41
N THR A 236 1.65 6.52 23.75
CA THR A 236 2.11 5.26 24.33
C THR A 236 1.05 4.16 24.19
N GLY A 237 -0.21 4.46 24.46
CA GLY A 237 -1.31 3.50 24.29
C GLY A 237 -1.44 3.05 22.84
N ILE A 238 -1.35 3.98 21.88
CA ILE A 238 -1.37 3.65 20.45
C ILE A 238 -0.19 2.74 20.09
N ALA A 239 1.04 3.08 20.52
CA ALA A 239 2.21 2.25 20.23
C ALA A 239 2.04 0.81 20.74
N VAL A 240 1.55 0.64 21.96
CA VAL A 240 1.27 -0.69 22.54
C VAL A 240 0.15 -1.41 21.76
N SER A 241 -0.93 -0.72 21.44
CA SER A 241 -2.08 -1.29 20.73
C SER A 241 -1.77 -1.75 19.30
N VAL A 242 -0.64 -1.31 18.72
CA VAL A 242 -0.15 -1.79 17.43
C VAL A 242 1.10 -2.68 17.57
N GLY A 243 1.39 -3.20 18.77
CA GLY A 243 2.39 -4.22 19.02
C GLY A 243 3.83 -3.73 19.19
N PHE A 244 4.05 -2.47 19.54
CA PHE A 244 5.38 -1.99 19.93
C PHE A 244 5.56 -2.06 21.46
N SER A 245 6.42 -2.96 21.92
CA SER A 245 6.81 -3.05 23.32
C SER A 245 7.81 -1.95 23.73
N ASN A 246 8.63 -1.47 22.80
CA ASN A 246 9.61 -0.41 23.01
C ASN A 246 9.14 0.91 22.38
N ILE A 247 8.69 1.84 23.23
CA ILE A 247 8.15 3.14 22.79
C ILE A 247 9.21 4.04 22.14
N SER A 248 10.46 3.97 22.58
CA SER A 248 11.56 4.73 21.95
C SER A 248 11.85 4.22 20.53
N HIS A 249 11.81 2.90 20.35
CA HIS A 249 11.92 2.28 19.05
C HIS A 249 10.77 2.70 18.12
N PHE A 250 9.52 2.64 18.61
CA PHE A 250 8.35 3.13 17.87
C PHE A 250 8.53 4.59 17.42
N ARG A 251 8.87 5.50 18.35
CA ARG A 251 9.05 6.93 18.03
C ARG A 251 10.11 7.15 16.96
N ARG A 252 11.23 6.42 17.04
CA ARG A 252 12.31 6.52 16.05
C ARG A 252 11.86 6.03 14.67
N LEU A 253 11.19 4.87 14.59
CA LEU A 253 10.66 4.32 13.34
C LEU A 253 9.59 5.23 12.75
N PHE A 254 8.66 5.69 13.59
CA PHE A 254 7.58 6.59 13.20
C PHE A 254 8.13 7.90 12.61
N ARG A 255 9.09 8.54 13.33
CA ARG A 255 9.74 9.77 12.83
C ARG A 255 10.49 9.53 11.52
N ARG A 256 11.21 8.42 11.39
CA ARG A 256 11.88 8.05 10.14
C ARG A 256 10.88 7.87 9.00
N ARG A 257 9.71 7.32 9.32
CA ARG A 257 8.69 6.99 8.32
C ARG A 257 7.87 8.19 7.88
N TYR A 258 7.54 9.10 8.81
CA TYR A 258 6.62 10.22 8.56
C TYR A 258 7.26 11.60 8.66
N GLY A 259 8.55 11.70 8.94
CA GLY A 259 9.26 12.96 9.12
C GLY A 259 8.95 13.69 10.42
N LEU A 260 7.86 13.32 11.11
CA LEU A 260 7.36 13.94 12.34
C LEU A 260 7.32 12.91 13.48
N ALA A 261 7.52 13.39 14.71
CA ALA A 261 7.27 12.57 15.90
C ALA A 261 5.76 12.30 16.07
N PRO A 262 5.35 11.15 16.65
CA PRO A 262 3.93 10.82 16.86
C PRO A 262 3.13 11.93 17.57
N ALA A 263 3.73 12.57 18.58
CA ALA A 263 3.10 13.68 19.29
C ALA A 263 2.91 14.92 18.40
N GLY A 264 3.84 15.20 17.51
CA GLY A 264 3.75 16.30 16.54
C GLY A 264 2.62 16.09 15.55
N LEU A 265 2.47 14.87 15.02
CA LEU A 265 1.37 14.53 14.12
C LEU A 265 0.00 14.72 14.79
N ARG A 266 -0.12 14.25 16.04
CA ARG A 266 -1.35 14.43 16.84
C ARG A 266 -1.70 15.89 17.11
N ALA A 267 -0.70 16.76 17.28
CA ALA A 267 -0.94 18.19 17.51
C ALA A 267 -1.45 18.90 16.25
N VAL A 268 -1.13 18.41 15.06
CA VAL A 268 -1.59 18.95 13.78
C VAL A 268 -3.03 18.50 13.47
N ALA A 269 -3.45 17.35 14.00
CA ALA A 269 -4.79 16.79 13.79
C ALA A 269 -5.88 17.36 14.72
N ARG A 270 -5.51 18.22 15.69
CA ARG A 270 -6.41 18.93 16.61
C ARG A 270 -6.62 20.36 16.16
#